data_2674c18a2ae083bdc52a2320037716af
#
_entry.id   2674c18a2ae083bdc52a2320037716af
#
_cell.length_a   1.000
_cell.length_b   1.000
_cell.length_c   1.000
_cell.angle_alpha   90.00
_cell.angle_beta   90.00
_cell.angle_gamma   90.00
#
_symmetry.space_group_name_H-M   'P 1'
#
loop_
_entity.id
_entity.type
_entity.pdbx_description
1 polymer ?
#
loop_
_entity_poly.entity_id
_entity_poly.type
_entity_poly.pdbx_seq_one_letter_code
_entity_poly.pdbx_strand_id
1 'polypeptide(L)'
;MKKIILVVTICLFLFSACAPATQSGPGVETIVASTFQALTAIAPLATATTTPPNGTPVSFQNVGFIIPNGLALGANAELVPLANEESTAPWEIAPEYIRFEFYGYNDQLAKARAMEIRIYPAQEYAAMNVGASRNLPKLESFLAAPDAPTDAEKLPWVPYYNAAQMFAAQVKLIKFTGGSGVRMMTEYGQAVGPAANTATLYHFQGLTSDGRYYIIAILPLGASILIDGGDPLAVPPTGGVQFPGYTTLNPSDYASYFQAVTSALNSADPTAFSPSLELLDALIESITVSTP
;
A
#
# COMPACT_ATOMS: atom_id res chain seq x y z
N MET A 1 -1.43 -13.56 65.46
CA MET A 1 -1.36 -12.65 66.63
C MET A 1 -0.71 -11.34 66.22
N LYS A 2 -1.43 -10.27 66.54
CA LYS A 2 -0.98 -8.86 66.70
C LYS A 2 -0.65 -8.11 65.42
N LYS A 3 -1.59 -7.31 64.97
CA LYS A 3 -1.98 -5.92 65.37
C LYS A 3 -1.17 -4.90 64.58
N ILE A 4 -1.82 -4.25 63.56
CA ILE A 4 -2.44 -2.92 63.62
C ILE A 4 -1.53 -1.90 64.31
N ILE A 5 -1.02 -0.93 63.51
CA ILE A 5 -1.07 0.49 63.86
C ILE A 5 -1.13 1.28 62.57
N LEU A 6 -2.27 1.86 62.38
CA LEU A 6 -2.64 3.00 61.57
C LEU A 6 -2.17 4.27 62.29
N VAL A 7 -1.43 5.12 61.68
CA VAL A 7 -1.31 6.53 62.12
C VAL A 7 -1.39 7.44 60.95
N VAL A 8 -2.53 8.04 60.94
CA VAL A 8 -2.95 9.28 60.31
C VAL A 8 -1.95 10.37 60.68
N THR A 9 -1.40 11.07 59.70
CA THR A 9 -0.93 12.42 59.83
C THR A 9 -1.43 13.26 58.68
N ILE A 10 -2.63 13.81 58.91
CA ILE A 10 -3.16 14.97 58.23
C ILE A 10 -2.56 16.20 58.97
N CYS A 11 -1.85 17.02 58.25
CA CYS A 11 -1.64 18.43 58.57
C CYS A 11 -1.48 19.15 57.29
N LEU A 12 -2.55 19.81 56.87
CA LEU A 12 -2.72 21.24 56.84
C LEU A 12 -1.50 22.07 56.36
N PHE A 13 -1.53 22.42 55.11
CA PHE A 13 -1.14 23.77 54.69
C PHE A 13 -2.13 24.30 53.63
N LEU A 14 -3.20 24.87 54.14
CA LEU A 14 -3.97 25.84 53.41
C LEU A 14 -3.34 27.19 53.71
N PHE A 15 -3.17 27.98 52.71
CA PHE A 15 -3.08 29.42 52.54
C PHE A 15 -1.90 29.78 51.64
N SER A 16 -2.20 29.93 50.38
CA SER A 16 -1.47 30.88 49.57
C SER A 16 -2.42 31.54 48.58
N ALA A 17 -2.71 32.74 48.91
CA ALA A 17 -3.19 33.89 48.19
C ALA A 17 -3.68 33.73 46.74
N CYS A 18 -4.96 33.99 46.54
CA CYS A 18 -5.49 34.50 45.28
C CYS A 18 -4.90 35.87 44.98
N ALA A 19 -4.06 35.98 43.97
CA ALA A 19 -3.84 37.20 43.23
C ALA A 19 -4.79 37.19 42.01
N PRO A 20 -5.56 38.26 41.75
CA PRO A 20 -6.35 38.30 40.52
C PRO A 20 -5.40 38.45 39.32
N ALA A 21 -5.36 37.45 38.50
CA ALA A 21 -4.75 37.58 37.17
C ALA A 21 -5.64 38.50 36.34
N THR A 22 -5.13 39.70 36.06
CA THR A 22 -5.67 40.57 35.02
C THR A 22 -5.54 39.80 33.70
N GLN A 23 -6.63 39.19 33.21
CA GLN A 23 -6.76 38.73 31.84
C GLN A 23 -6.66 39.97 30.93
N SER A 24 -5.49 40.25 30.41
CA SER A 24 -5.36 41.06 29.20
C SER A 24 -5.98 40.25 28.09
N GLY A 25 -7.15 40.63 27.59
CA GLY A 25 -7.74 40.03 26.41
C GLY A 25 -6.72 40.03 25.25
N PRO A 26 -6.83 39.04 24.35
CA PRO A 26 -5.92 38.98 23.22
C PRO A 26 -5.98 40.28 22.43
N GLY A 27 -4.81 40.88 22.17
CA GLY A 27 -4.73 42.10 21.38
C GLY A 27 -5.32 41.90 19.99
N VAL A 28 -5.74 42.99 19.36
CA VAL A 28 -6.34 42.98 18.00
C VAL A 28 -5.47 42.24 17.01
N GLU A 29 -4.15 42.27 17.17
CA GLU A 29 -3.18 41.54 16.34
C GLU A 29 -3.30 40.01 16.49
N THR A 30 -3.57 39.50 17.70
CA THR A 30 -3.77 38.08 17.96
C THR A 30 -5.10 37.59 17.36
N ILE A 31 -6.14 38.43 17.39
CA ILE A 31 -7.44 38.11 16.79
C ILE A 31 -7.31 38.10 15.28
N VAL A 32 -6.59 39.05 14.68
CA VAL A 32 -6.34 39.05 13.23
C VAL A 32 -5.53 37.86 12.80
N ALA A 33 -4.47 37.48 13.53
CA ALA A 33 -3.66 36.30 13.21
C ALA A 33 -4.47 34.99 13.32
N SER A 34 -5.30 34.85 14.35
CA SER A 34 -6.16 33.64 14.49
C SER A 34 -7.26 33.58 13.43
N THR A 35 -7.77 34.75 12.98
CA THR A 35 -8.75 34.81 11.90
C THR A 35 -8.12 34.46 10.55
N PHE A 36 -6.88 34.89 10.29
CA PHE A 36 -6.16 34.44 9.09
C PHE A 36 -5.81 32.96 9.11
N GLN A 37 -5.41 32.39 10.25
CA GLN A 37 -5.18 30.96 10.38
C GLN A 37 -6.47 30.15 10.18
N ALA A 38 -7.60 30.62 10.73
CA ALA A 38 -8.89 29.97 10.53
C ALA A 38 -9.36 30.03 9.06
N LEU A 39 -9.14 31.16 8.37
CA LEU A 39 -9.45 31.31 6.94
C LEU A 39 -8.53 30.46 6.05
N THR A 40 -7.26 30.30 6.43
CA THR A 40 -6.34 29.43 5.70
C THR A 40 -6.68 27.94 5.92
N ALA A 41 -7.19 27.57 7.10
CA ALA A 41 -7.65 26.21 7.39
C ALA A 41 -8.97 25.85 6.71
N ILE A 42 -9.80 26.86 6.34
CA ILE A 42 -11.07 26.68 5.63
C ILE A 42 -10.90 26.80 4.11
N ALA A 43 -9.76 27.34 3.64
CA ALA A 43 -9.48 27.35 2.22
C ALA A 43 -9.49 25.89 1.71
N PRO A 44 -10.35 25.52 0.74
CA PRO A 44 -10.29 24.19 0.18
C PRO A 44 -8.88 23.96 -0.32
N LEU A 45 -8.23 22.90 0.16
CA LEU A 45 -6.98 22.43 -0.44
C LEU A 45 -7.25 22.37 -1.93
N ALA A 46 -6.51 23.15 -2.71
CA ALA A 46 -6.61 23.06 -4.15
C ALA A 46 -6.37 21.60 -4.51
N THR A 47 -7.43 20.90 -4.90
CA THR A 47 -7.32 19.56 -5.44
C THR A 47 -6.39 19.74 -6.65
N ALA A 48 -5.18 19.23 -6.55
CA ALA A 48 -4.28 19.20 -7.68
C ALA A 48 -5.03 18.50 -8.80
N THR A 49 -5.47 19.26 -9.80
CA THR A 49 -6.05 18.69 -11.01
C THR A 49 -4.88 18.02 -11.71
N THR A 50 -4.67 16.74 -11.43
CA THR A 50 -3.68 15.95 -12.16
C THR A 50 -4.12 15.94 -13.61
N THR A 51 -3.34 16.58 -14.47
CA THR A 51 -3.52 16.45 -15.92
C THR A 51 -3.49 14.95 -16.21
N PRO A 52 -4.48 14.39 -16.94
CA PRO A 52 -4.47 12.97 -17.28
C PRO A 52 -3.11 12.61 -17.89
N PRO A 53 -2.49 11.50 -17.52
CA PRO A 53 -1.21 11.12 -18.08
C PRO A 53 -1.33 10.99 -19.60
N ASN A 54 -0.35 11.50 -20.33
CA ASN A 54 -0.23 11.21 -21.76
C ASN A 54 0.00 9.71 -21.93
N GLY A 55 -0.88 9.02 -22.66
CA GLY A 55 -0.76 7.60 -22.81
C GLY A 55 -1.86 6.97 -23.67
N THR A 56 -1.90 5.66 -23.68
CA THR A 56 -2.87 4.86 -24.42
C THR A 56 -4.11 4.60 -23.56
N PRO A 57 -5.30 5.10 -23.94
CA PRO A 57 -6.53 4.81 -23.23
C PRO A 57 -6.93 3.33 -23.43
N VAL A 58 -7.36 2.69 -22.37
CA VAL A 58 -7.91 1.33 -22.34
C VAL A 58 -9.27 1.39 -21.66
N SER A 59 -10.25 0.69 -22.23
CA SER A 59 -11.56 0.53 -21.59
C SER A 59 -12.18 -0.82 -21.94
N PHE A 60 -12.85 -1.39 -20.97
CA PHE A 60 -13.63 -2.62 -21.12
C PHE A 60 -14.77 -2.62 -20.12
N GLN A 61 -15.99 -2.83 -20.60
CA GLN A 61 -17.22 -2.71 -19.80
C GLN A 61 -17.28 -1.36 -19.05
N ASN A 62 -17.39 -1.39 -17.73
CA ASN A 62 -17.48 -0.22 -16.86
C ASN A 62 -16.13 0.27 -16.31
N VAL A 63 -15.03 -0.28 -16.78
CA VAL A 63 -13.67 0.05 -16.31
C VAL A 63 -12.87 0.74 -17.41
N GLY A 64 -12.15 1.80 -17.07
CA GLY A 64 -11.21 2.48 -17.95
C GLY A 64 -9.98 2.96 -17.21
N PHE A 65 -8.87 3.13 -17.94
CA PHE A 65 -7.63 3.73 -17.45
C PHE A 65 -6.75 4.18 -18.61
N ILE A 66 -5.66 4.87 -18.31
CA ILE A 66 -4.65 5.31 -19.27
C ILE A 66 -3.34 4.60 -18.95
N ILE A 67 -2.77 3.88 -19.92
CA ILE A 67 -1.42 3.36 -19.83
C ILE A 67 -0.46 4.49 -20.13
N PRO A 68 0.35 4.98 -19.16
CA PRO A 68 1.30 6.05 -19.40
C PRO A 68 2.32 5.66 -20.48
N ASN A 69 2.72 6.65 -21.28
CA ASN A 69 3.74 6.44 -22.31
C ASN A 69 5.03 5.85 -21.71
N GLY A 70 5.56 4.81 -22.32
CA GLY A 70 6.77 4.13 -21.88
C GLY A 70 6.57 3.03 -20.83
N LEU A 71 5.33 2.79 -20.37
CA LEU A 71 5.05 1.72 -19.41
C LEU A 71 4.74 0.39 -20.10
N ALA A 72 3.80 0.38 -21.04
CA ALA A 72 3.44 -0.78 -21.83
C ALA A 72 2.87 -0.35 -23.19
N LEU A 73 2.78 -1.27 -24.14
CA LEU A 73 2.19 -0.99 -25.45
C LEU A 73 0.66 -1.03 -25.42
N GLY A 74 0.06 -1.82 -24.53
CA GLY A 74 -1.38 -1.97 -24.40
C GLY A 74 -1.76 -3.00 -23.34
N ALA A 75 -3.06 -3.27 -23.24
CA ALA A 75 -3.59 -4.33 -22.41
C ALA A 75 -4.73 -5.06 -23.13
N ASN A 76 -4.75 -6.39 -23.00
CA ASN A 76 -5.87 -7.24 -23.36
C ASN A 76 -6.86 -7.28 -22.20
N ALA A 77 -8.14 -7.12 -22.49
CA ALA A 77 -9.20 -7.18 -21.49
C ALA A 77 -10.07 -8.42 -21.69
N GLU A 78 -10.44 -9.07 -20.62
CA GLU A 78 -11.37 -10.19 -20.65
C GLU A 78 -12.24 -10.26 -19.39
N LEU A 79 -13.35 -10.95 -19.51
CA LEU A 79 -14.17 -11.37 -18.40
C LEU A 79 -13.76 -12.79 -18.02
N VAL A 80 -13.14 -12.94 -16.85
CA VAL A 80 -12.70 -14.26 -16.35
C VAL A 80 -13.88 -14.92 -15.65
N PRO A 81 -14.25 -16.15 -16.05
CA PRO A 81 -15.38 -16.85 -15.43
C PRO A 81 -15.16 -17.14 -13.96
N LEU A 82 -16.26 -17.31 -13.22
CA LEU A 82 -16.26 -17.79 -11.85
C LEU A 82 -15.43 -19.05 -11.69
N ALA A 83 -14.57 -19.08 -10.68
CA ALA A 83 -13.82 -20.25 -10.25
C ALA A 83 -14.22 -20.64 -8.82
N ASN A 84 -14.60 -21.89 -8.62
CA ASN A 84 -15.04 -22.44 -7.33
C ASN A 84 -14.10 -23.55 -6.82
N GLU A 85 -14.39 -24.12 -5.64
CA GLU A 85 -13.58 -25.16 -5.00
C GLU A 85 -13.41 -26.43 -5.87
N GLU A 86 -14.31 -26.70 -6.80
CA GLU A 86 -14.23 -27.88 -7.68
C GLU A 86 -13.26 -27.65 -8.85
N SER A 87 -13.02 -26.39 -9.21
CA SER A 87 -12.29 -26.02 -10.42
C SER A 87 -10.87 -25.50 -10.15
N THR A 88 -10.56 -25.05 -8.91
CA THR A 88 -9.30 -24.37 -8.64
C THR A 88 -8.83 -24.50 -7.19
N ALA A 89 -7.62 -23.99 -6.93
CA ALA A 89 -7.05 -23.94 -5.58
C ALA A 89 -7.73 -22.89 -4.71
N PRO A 90 -7.75 -23.05 -3.36
CA PRO A 90 -8.49 -22.16 -2.45
C PRO A 90 -8.16 -20.67 -2.58
N TRP A 91 -6.94 -20.32 -2.95
CA TRP A 91 -6.52 -18.91 -3.12
C TRP A 91 -6.93 -18.32 -4.48
N GLU A 92 -7.35 -19.15 -5.43
CA GLU A 92 -7.81 -18.75 -6.77
C GLU A 92 -9.34 -18.70 -6.88
N ILE A 93 -10.06 -19.12 -5.83
CA ILE A 93 -11.53 -19.06 -5.80
C ILE A 93 -11.96 -17.60 -5.93
N ALA A 94 -12.77 -17.30 -6.94
CA ALA A 94 -13.24 -15.96 -7.23
C ALA A 94 -14.58 -15.97 -7.98
N PRO A 95 -15.42 -14.92 -7.82
CA PRO A 95 -16.54 -14.67 -8.71
C PRO A 95 -16.03 -14.34 -10.12
N GLU A 96 -16.93 -14.19 -11.07
CA GLU A 96 -16.59 -13.59 -12.35
C GLU A 96 -15.98 -12.21 -12.14
N TYR A 97 -14.87 -11.89 -12.84
CA TYR A 97 -14.16 -10.62 -12.68
C TYR A 97 -13.55 -10.13 -13.98
N ILE A 98 -13.26 -8.83 -14.06
CA ILE A 98 -12.56 -8.24 -15.20
C ILE A 98 -11.06 -8.35 -14.97
N ARG A 99 -10.32 -8.82 -16.00
CA ARG A 99 -8.86 -8.85 -16.04
C ARG A 99 -8.36 -8.04 -17.21
N PHE A 100 -7.34 -7.23 -16.95
CA PHE A 100 -6.52 -6.57 -17.97
C PHE A 100 -5.10 -7.13 -17.85
N GLU A 101 -4.61 -7.73 -18.91
CA GLU A 101 -3.25 -8.26 -19.03
C GLU A 101 -2.43 -7.38 -19.96
N PHE A 102 -1.34 -6.80 -19.44
CA PHE A 102 -0.50 -5.88 -20.20
C PHE A 102 0.44 -6.62 -21.16
N TYR A 103 0.70 -6.02 -22.33
CA TYR A 103 1.69 -6.49 -23.27
C TYR A 103 2.66 -5.38 -23.65
N GLY A 104 3.92 -5.77 -24.03
CA GLY A 104 4.98 -4.80 -24.30
C GLY A 104 5.40 -4.01 -23.06
N TYR A 105 5.19 -4.57 -21.88
CA TYR A 105 5.75 -4.09 -20.62
C TYR A 105 7.26 -4.35 -20.61
N ASN A 106 8.02 -3.73 -19.71
CA ASN A 106 9.45 -3.91 -19.62
C ASN A 106 9.88 -5.40 -19.67
N ASP A 107 10.38 -5.84 -20.83
CA ASP A 107 10.62 -7.25 -21.16
C ASP A 107 11.62 -7.95 -20.22
N GLN A 108 12.52 -7.21 -19.57
CA GLN A 108 13.52 -7.80 -18.69
C GLN A 108 12.91 -8.29 -17.37
N LEU A 109 11.87 -7.61 -16.89
CA LEU A 109 11.15 -7.94 -15.66
C LEU A 109 9.94 -8.84 -15.93
N ALA A 110 9.38 -8.80 -17.14
CA ALA A 110 8.14 -9.47 -17.53
C ALA A 110 8.22 -10.99 -17.60
N LYS A 111 9.41 -11.58 -17.60
CA LYS A 111 9.61 -13.01 -17.92
C LYS A 111 9.08 -13.99 -16.86
N ALA A 112 8.69 -13.53 -15.68
CA ALA A 112 8.40 -14.42 -14.56
C ALA A 112 6.99 -14.32 -13.96
N ARG A 113 6.20 -13.27 -14.24
CA ARG A 113 4.93 -13.05 -13.53
C ARG A 113 3.89 -12.31 -14.37
N ALA A 114 2.61 -12.54 -14.05
CA ALA A 114 1.49 -11.83 -14.63
C ALA A 114 1.62 -10.31 -14.41
N MET A 115 1.35 -9.54 -15.46
CA MET A 115 1.29 -8.09 -15.45
C MET A 115 -0.16 -7.71 -15.65
N GLU A 116 -0.86 -7.51 -14.56
CA GLU A 116 -2.31 -7.42 -14.67
C GLU A 116 -2.96 -6.49 -13.63
N ILE A 117 -4.14 -6.02 -14.03
CA ILE A 117 -5.12 -5.40 -13.14
C ILE A 117 -6.35 -6.31 -13.14
N ARG A 118 -6.85 -6.64 -11.95
CA ARG A 118 -8.12 -7.36 -11.78
C ARG A 118 -9.10 -6.53 -10.99
N ILE A 119 -10.37 -6.58 -11.41
CA ILE A 119 -11.47 -5.88 -10.75
C ILE A 119 -12.54 -6.91 -10.37
N TYR A 120 -12.72 -7.10 -9.08
CA TYR A 120 -13.66 -8.05 -8.51
C TYR A 120 -14.90 -7.35 -7.97
N PRO A 121 -16.10 -7.91 -8.13
CA PRO A 121 -17.25 -7.56 -7.30
C PRO A 121 -16.90 -7.88 -5.83
N ALA A 122 -16.67 -6.86 -5.01
CA ALA A 122 -16.05 -7.00 -3.69
C ALA A 122 -16.87 -7.90 -2.74
N GLN A 123 -18.19 -7.74 -2.76
CA GLN A 123 -19.10 -8.51 -1.91
C GLN A 123 -19.15 -10.00 -2.30
N GLU A 124 -19.22 -10.29 -3.60
CA GLU A 124 -19.23 -11.65 -4.11
C GLU A 124 -17.88 -12.33 -3.86
N TYR A 125 -16.78 -11.57 -4.05
CA TYR A 125 -15.44 -12.07 -3.76
C TYR A 125 -15.27 -12.41 -2.27
N ALA A 126 -15.72 -11.55 -1.37
CA ALA A 126 -15.71 -11.83 0.06
C ALA A 126 -16.60 -13.02 0.45
N ALA A 127 -17.71 -13.25 -0.26
CA ALA A 127 -18.59 -14.38 0.01
C ALA A 127 -17.99 -15.73 -0.39
N MET A 128 -17.09 -15.75 -1.39
CA MET A 128 -16.53 -16.98 -1.96
C MET A 128 -15.11 -17.28 -1.45
N ASN A 129 -14.28 -16.25 -1.26
CA ASN A 129 -12.87 -16.39 -0.95
C ASN A 129 -12.57 -16.05 0.51
N VAL A 130 -12.00 -17.01 1.26
CA VAL A 130 -11.68 -16.84 2.70
C VAL A 130 -10.68 -15.71 2.94
N GLY A 131 -9.70 -15.51 2.04
CA GLY A 131 -8.72 -14.42 2.12
C GLY A 131 -9.39 -13.06 1.96
N ALA A 132 -10.28 -12.93 0.96
CA ALA A 132 -11.07 -11.74 0.71
C ALA A 132 -12.02 -11.43 1.88
N SER A 133 -12.77 -12.43 2.35
CA SER A 133 -13.67 -12.31 3.51
C SER A 133 -12.99 -11.73 4.75
N ARG A 134 -11.75 -12.13 5.01
CA ARG A 134 -10.97 -11.69 6.18
C ARG A 134 -10.34 -10.31 6.02
N ASN A 135 -9.96 -9.94 4.80
CA ASN A 135 -9.08 -8.79 4.58
C ASN A 135 -9.77 -7.60 3.92
N LEU A 136 -10.84 -7.77 3.12
CA LEU A 136 -11.55 -6.63 2.54
C LEU A 136 -12.14 -5.68 3.60
N PRO A 137 -12.78 -6.15 4.70
CA PRO A 137 -13.24 -5.25 5.76
C PRO A 137 -12.10 -4.50 6.47
N LYS A 138 -10.92 -5.11 6.56
CA LYS A 138 -9.74 -4.45 7.13
C LYS A 138 -9.19 -3.38 6.19
N LEU A 139 -9.17 -3.67 4.88
CA LEU A 139 -8.77 -2.71 3.86
C LEU A 139 -9.72 -1.51 3.85
N GLU A 140 -11.02 -1.74 3.89
CA GLU A 140 -12.03 -0.68 3.99
C GLU A 140 -11.79 0.20 5.22
N SER A 141 -11.61 -0.41 6.39
CA SER A 141 -11.31 0.31 7.63
C SER A 141 -9.99 1.09 7.56
N PHE A 142 -8.97 0.52 6.92
CA PHE A 142 -7.67 1.17 6.72
C PHE A 142 -7.81 2.39 5.80
N LEU A 143 -8.53 2.27 4.69
CA LEU A 143 -8.75 3.36 3.73
C LEU A 143 -9.65 4.47 4.27
N ALA A 144 -10.53 4.16 5.22
CA ALA A 144 -11.39 5.14 5.91
C ALA A 144 -10.60 6.02 6.92
N ALA A 145 -9.39 5.62 7.30
CA ALA A 145 -8.51 6.34 8.23
C ALA A 145 -7.17 6.73 7.56
N PRO A 146 -7.19 7.57 6.53
CA PRO A 146 -6.01 7.82 5.68
C PRO A 146 -4.85 8.50 6.41
N ASP A 147 -5.11 9.16 7.54
CA ASP A 147 -4.10 9.84 8.36
C ASP A 147 -3.50 8.92 9.45
N ALA A 148 -3.96 7.68 9.55
CA ALA A 148 -3.37 6.73 10.48
C ALA A 148 -1.94 6.37 10.03
N PRO A 149 -1.00 6.17 10.98
CA PRO A 149 0.35 5.74 10.64
C PRO A 149 0.32 4.46 9.81
N THR A 150 0.94 4.50 8.63
CA THR A 150 1.02 3.35 7.74
C THR A 150 2.15 2.44 8.21
N ASP A 151 1.78 1.41 8.95
CA ASP A 151 2.69 0.34 9.36
C ASP A 151 2.69 -0.74 8.27
N ALA A 152 3.81 -0.91 7.59
CA ALA A 152 3.95 -1.86 6.49
C ALA A 152 3.65 -3.31 6.90
N GLU A 153 3.93 -3.67 8.17
CA GLU A 153 3.66 -5.01 8.70
C GLU A 153 2.16 -5.27 8.97
N LYS A 154 1.37 -4.21 9.05
CA LYS A 154 -0.07 -4.28 9.36
C LYS A 154 -0.97 -3.96 8.18
N LEU A 155 -0.39 -3.83 6.99
CA LEU A 155 -1.19 -3.57 5.79
C LEU A 155 -2.17 -4.73 5.57
N PRO A 156 -3.48 -4.45 5.47
CA PRO A 156 -4.43 -5.47 5.09
C PRO A 156 -4.25 -5.80 3.62
N TRP A 157 -4.04 -7.06 3.29
CA TRP A 157 -3.95 -7.51 1.90
C TRP A 157 -4.72 -8.82 1.70
N VAL A 158 -5.37 -8.92 0.55
CA VAL A 158 -6.00 -10.15 0.11
C VAL A 158 -4.92 -11.01 -0.54
N PRO A 159 -4.71 -12.25 -0.07
CA PRO A 159 -3.70 -13.13 -0.65
C PRO A 159 -3.96 -13.37 -2.14
N TYR A 160 -2.97 -13.04 -2.95
CA TYR A 160 -3.00 -13.25 -4.39
C TYR A 160 -2.26 -14.53 -4.80
N TYR A 161 -1.25 -14.91 -4.02
CA TYR A 161 -0.45 -16.10 -4.22
C TYR A 161 -0.55 -17.03 -3.01
N ASN A 162 -0.31 -18.33 -3.22
CA ASN A 162 0.00 -19.26 -2.14
C ASN A 162 1.44 -19.05 -1.65
N ALA A 163 1.71 -17.89 -1.09
CA ALA A 163 3.04 -17.47 -0.66
C ALA A 163 2.94 -16.41 0.42
N ALA A 164 3.96 -16.32 1.26
CA ALA A 164 4.08 -15.26 2.24
C ALA A 164 4.60 -13.97 1.60
N GLN A 165 4.17 -12.83 2.11
CA GLN A 165 4.77 -11.55 1.80
C GLN A 165 6.10 -11.44 2.54
N MET A 166 7.20 -11.19 1.80
CA MET A 166 8.54 -11.14 2.39
C MET A 166 8.85 -9.78 3.01
N PHE A 167 8.41 -8.70 2.38
CA PHE A 167 8.55 -7.32 2.85
C PHE A 167 7.50 -6.41 2.20
N ALA A 168 7.38 -5.19 2.73
CA ALA A 168 6.63 -4.11 2.09
C ALA A 168 7.41 -2.81 2.20
N ALA A 169 7.84 -2.28 1.07
CA ALA A 169 8.57 -1.02 0.94
C ALA A 169 7.79 -0.03 0.06
N GLN A 170 8.18 1.24 0.10
CA GLN A 170 7.59 2.27 -0.72
C GLN A 170 6.06 2.35 -0.59
N VAL A 171 5.52 2.14 0.61
CA VAL A 171 4.08 2.15 0.87
C VAL A 171 3.50 3.55 0.64
N LYS A 172 2.44 3.64 -0.15
CA LYS A 172 1.75 4.92 -0.45
C LYS A 172 0.26 4.70 -0.65
N LEU A 173 -0.54 5.60 -0.08
CA LEU A 173 -1.95 5.70 -0.41
C LEU A 173 -2.13 6.39 -1.76
N ILE A 174 -2.94 5.81 -2.63
CA ILE A 174 -3.26 6.35 -3.96
C ILE A 174 -4.76 6.51 -4.10
N LYS A 175 -5.17 7.67 -4.63
CA LYS A 175 -6.55 7.93 -5.00
C LYS A 175 -6.71 7.76 -6.49
N PHE A 176 -7.82 7.17 -6.92
CA PHE A 176 -8.26 7.10 -8.30
C PHE A 176 -9.69 7.62 -8.42
N THR A 177 -10.19 7.79 -9.63
CA THR A 177 -11.55 8.32 -9.80
C THR A 177 -12.58 7.38 -9.21
N GLY A 178 -13.22 7.81 -8.12
CA GLY A 178 -14.24 7.05 -7.41
C GLY A 178 -13.72 6.00 -6.43
N GLY A 179 -12.44 6.10 -5.98
CA GLY A 179 -11.92 5.18 -4.99
C GLY A 179 -10.53 5.53 -4.47
N SER A 180 -9.99 4.65 -3.64
CA SER A 180 -8.63 4.76 -3.10
C SER A 180 -8.06 3.38 -2.80
N GLY A 181 -6.75 3.33 -2.64
CA GLY A 181 -6.06 2.10 -2.28
C GLY A 181 -4.67 2.36 -1.72
N VAL A 182 -3.95 1.29 -1.47
CA VAL A 182 -2.56 1.30 -1.01
C VAL A 182 -1.68 0.54 -1.99
N ARG A 183 -0.54 1.13 -2.35
CA ARG A 183 0.50 0.44 -3.12
C ARG A 183 1.73 0.20 -2.28
N MET A 184 2.48 -0.81 -2.63
CA MET A 184 3.76 -1.16 -2.06
C MET A 184 4.64 -1.85 -3.10
N MET A 185 5.95 -1.77 -2.93
CA MET A 185 6.89 -2.70 -3.53
C MET A 185 7.04 -3.89 -2.58
N THR A 186 6.91 -5.09 -3.11
CA THR A 186 6.93 -6.32 -2.32
C THR A 186 7.46 -7.51 -3.10
N GLU A 187 7.67 -8.62 -2.41
CA GLU A 187 7.95 -9.94 -2.95
C GLU A 187 7.11 -10.97 -2.23
N TYR A 188 6.65 -11.99 -2.95
CA TYR A 188 5.94 -13.14 -2.39
C TYR A 188 6.76 -14.41 -2.62
N GLY A 189 6.98 -15.20 -1.57
CA GLY A 189 7.76 -16.42 -1.62
C GLY A 189 7.18 -17.54 -0.75
N GLN A 190 7.38 -18.79 -1.18
CA GLN A 190 7.09 -19.99 -0.38
C GLN A 190 8.30 -20.41 0.46
N ALA A 191 9.47 -19.85 0.17
CA ALA A 191 10.70 -20.02 0.92
C ALA A 191 11.45 -18.69 0.98
N VAL A 192 12.27 -18.53 1.99
CA VAL A 192 13.15 -17.37 2.14
C VAL A 192 14.24 -17.42 1.07
N GLY A 193 14.51 -16.26 0.46
CA GLY A 193 15.57 -16.04 -0.53
C GLY A 193 16.04 -14.60 -0.55
N PRO A 194 17.06 -14.27 -1.34
CA PRO A 194 17.48 -12.89 -1.52
C PRO A 194 16.40 -12.09 -2.27
N ALA A 195 16.14 -10.86 -1.84
CA ALA A 195 15.28 -9.93 -2.56
C ALA A 195 15.90 -9.62 -3.93
N ALA A 196 15.16 -9.87 -5.01
CA ALA A 196 15.69 -9.82 -6.37
C ALA A 196 14.72 -9.17 -7.36
N ASN A 197 15.25 -8.49 -8.37
CA ASN A 197 14.47 -7.82 -9.41
C ASN A 197 13.49 -8.78 -10.15
N THR A 198 13.85 -10.06 -10.30
CA THR A 198 12.98 -11.06 -10.91
C THR A 198 11.80 -11.48 -10.02
N ALA A 199 11.78 -11.10 -8.75
CA ALA A 199 10.76 -11.50 -7.77
C ALA A 199 9.94 -10.33 -7.22
N THR A 200 10.44 -9.11 -7.35
CA THR A 200 9.78 -7.91 -6.79
C THR A 200 8.67 -7.38 -7.69
N LEU A 201 7.66 -6.84 -7.05
CA LEU A 201 6.41 -6.40 -7.66
C LEU A 201 5.98 -5.04 -7.11
N TYR A 202 5.40 -4.22 -7.96
CA TYR A 202 4.45 -3.18 -7.58
C TYR A 202 3.10 -3.86 -7.32
N HIS A 203 2.65 -3.81 -6.08
CA HIS A 203 1.37 -4.35 -5.67
C HIS A 203 0.48 -3.21 -5.20
N PHE A 204 -0.61 -2.99 -5.90
CA PHE A 204 -1.68 -2.08 -5.50
C PHE A 204 -2.94 -2.88 -5.16
N GLN A 205 -3.64 -2.45 -4.13
CA GLN A 205 -4.98 -2.92 -3.81
C GLN A 205 -5.84 -1.75 -3.33
N GLY A 206 -7.09 -1.71 -3.78
CA GLY A 206 -7.99 -0.60 -3.47
C GLY A 206 -9.45 -0.99 -3.55
N LEU A 207 -10.29 -0.08 -3.09
CA LEU A 207 -11.75 -0.19 -3.13
C LEU A 207 -12.34 1.05 -3.79
N THR A 208 -13.41 0.85 -4.55
CA THR A 208 -14.28 1.97 -4.93
C THR A 208 -14.95 2.57 -3.70
N SER A 209 -15.24 3.86 -3.73
CA SER A 209 -15.80 4.61 -2.59
C SER A 209 -17.17 4.09 -2.14
N ASP A 210 -17.89 3.40 -3.04
CA ASP A 210 -19.16 2.73 -2.75
C ASP A 210 -18.96 1.28 -2.23
N GLY A 211 -17.71 0.81 -2.13
CA GLY A 211 -17.35 -0.53 -1.67
C GLY A 211 -17.73 -1.67 -2.62
N ARG A 212 -18.18 -1.37 -3.85
CA ARG A 212 -18.70 -2.38 -4.78
C ARG A 212 -17.62 -3.18 -5.48
N TYR A 213 -16.46 -2.56 -5.73
CA TYR A 213 -15.38 -3.19 -6.47
C TYR A 213 -14.08 -3.15 -5.69
N TYR A 214 -13.42 -4.30 -5.66
CA TYR A 214 -12.06 -4.47 -5.22
C TYR A 214 -11.13 -4.52 -6.43
N ILE A 215 -10.07 -3.71 -6.40
CA ILE A 215 -9.10 -3.57 -7.48
C ILE A 215 -7.75 -4.04 -6.96
N ILE A 216 -7.10 -4.90 -7.72
CA ILE A 216 -5.72 -5.31 -7.48
C ILE A 216 -4.90 -5.09 -8.76
N ALA A 217 -3.71 -4.51 -8.64
CA ALA A 217 -2.72 -4.44 -9.70
C ALA A 217 -1.43 -5.12 -9.25
N ILE A 218 -0.92 -6.02 -10.07
CA ILE A 218 0.34 -6.72 -9.89
C ILE A 218 1.20 -6.45 -11.11
N LEU A 219 2.27 -5.69 -10.92
CA LEU A 219 3.15 -5.28 -12.01
C LEU A 219 4.61 -5.51 -11.60
N PRO A 220 5.45 -6.12 -12.45
CA PRO A 220 6.88 -6.25 -12.17
C PRO A 220 7.53 -4.90 -11.91
N LEU A 221 8.36 -4.82 -10.87
CA LEU A 221 9.06 -3.62 -10.46
C LEU A 221 10.45 -4.00 -9.98
N GLY A 222 11.49 -3.46 -10.62
CA GLY A 222 12.86 -3.61 -10.17
C GLY A 222 13.39 -2.38 -9.45
N ALA A 223 14.51 -2.54 -8.75
CA ALA A 223 15.29 -1.45 -8.18
C ALA A 223 16.79 -1.69 -8.40
N SER A 224 17.53 -0.64 -8.77
CA SER A 224 18.98 -0.72 -9.10
C SER A 224 19.85 -1.17 -7.92
N ILE A 225 19.32 -1.18 -6.71
CA ILE A 225 20.00 -1.65 -5.49
C ILE A 225 19.74 -3.15 -5.20
N LEU A 226 18.88 -3.80 -5.97
CA LEU A 226 18.61 -5.23 -5.83
C LEU A 226 19.47 -6.04 -6.83
N ILE A 227 19.73 -7.29 -6.50
CA ILE A 227 20.30 -8.25 -7.44
C ILE A 227 19.27 -8.61 -8.52
N ASP A 228 19.72 -9.04 -9.69
CA ASP A 228 18.81 -9.38 -10.79
C ASP A 228 18.07 -10.70 -10.55
N GLY A 229 18.77 -11.72 -10.08
CA GLY A 229 18.24 -13.06 -9.87
C GLY A 229 18.36 -13.55 -8.44
N GLY A 230 17.79 -14.74 -8.17
CA GLY A 230 17.71 -15.32 -6.83
C GLY A 230 18.98 -16.05 -6.36
N ASP A 231 20.19 -15.71 -6.85
CA ASP A 231 21.44 -16.32 -6.38
C ASP A 231 21.77 -15.85 -4.95
N PRO A 232 21.76 -16.75 -3.94
CA PRO A 232 22.02 -16.39 -2.54
C PRO A 232 23.46 -15.92 -2.28
N LEU A 233 24.37 -16.15 -3.22
CA LEU A 233 25.77 -15.74 -3.13
C LEU A 233 26.07 -14.45 -3.91
N ALA A 234 25.09 -13.92 -4.64
CA ALA A 234 25.27 -12.69 -5.39
C ALA A 234 25.59 -11.52 -4.46
N VAL A 235 26.53 -10.69 -4.88
CA VAL A 235 26.85 -9.43 -4.19
C VAL A 235 25.89 -8.36 -4.69
N PRO A 236 25.12 -7.72 -3.80
CA PRO A 236 24.19 -6.69 -4.21
C PRO A 236 24.92 -5.45 -4.73
N PRO A 237 24.29 -4.68 -5.63
CA PRO A 237 24.80 -3.37 -6.04
C PRO A 237 24.95 -2.41 -4.85
N THR A 238 25.63 -1.29 -5.08
CA THR A 238 25.82 -0.24 -4.07
C THR A 238 24.46 0.23 -3.52
N GLY A 239 24.33 0.25 -2.21
CA GLY A 239 23.09 0.57 -1.51
C GLY A 239 22.19 -0.63 -1.23
N GLY A 240 22.48 -1.78 -1.83
CA GLY A 240 21.74 -3.03 -1.56
C GLY A 240 22.20 -3.73 -0.28
N VAL A 241 21.47 -4.76 0.10
CA VAL A 241 21.67 -5.52 1.34
C VAL A 241 22.12 -6.95 1.00
N GLN A 242 23.23 -7.38 1.58
CA GLN A 242 23.73 -8.75 1.38
C GLN A 242 22.80 -9.77 2.04
N PHE A 243 22.37 -10.77 1.27
CA PHE A 243 21.62 -11.90 1.81
C PHE A 243 22.52 -12.73 2.76
N PRO A 244 22.01 -13.15 3.94
CA PRO A 244 22.85 -13.87 4.93
C PRO A 244 23.18 -15.30 4.52
N GLY A 245 22.66 -15.78 3.38
CA GLY A 245 22.80 -17.17 2.94
C GLY A 245 21.88 -18.12 3.68
N TYR A 246 22.04 -19.42 3.39
CA TYR A 246 21.25 -20.49 4.04
C TYR A 246 21.99 -21.22 5.14
N THR A 247 23.16 -20.73 5.55
CA THR A 247 23.99 -21.35 6.62
C THR A 247 23.41 -21.11 8.01
N THR A 248 22.62 -20.03 8.16
CA THR A 248 21.84 -19.80 9.36
C THR A 248 20.42 -20.31 9.16
N LEU A 249 19.88 -21.04 10.16
CA LEU A 249 18.48 -21.45 10.21
C LEU A 249 17.68 -20.57 11.19
N ASN A 250 18.28 -19.46 11.65
CA ASN A 250 17.63 -18.59 12.60
C ASN A 250 16.64 -17.64 11.89
N PRO A 251 15.32 -17.75 12.15
CA PRO A 251 14.32 -16.89 11.52
C PRO A 251 14.54 -15.40 11.75
N SER A 252 15.19 -15.02 12.88
CA SER A 252 15.46 -13.60 13.20
C SER A 252 16.46 -12.96 12.25
N ASP A 253 17.39 -13.74 11.67
CA ASP A 253 18.38 -13.21 10.72
C ASP A 253 17.70 -12.81 9.40
N TYR A 254 16.74 -13.63 8.95
CA TYR A 254 15.94 -13.31 7.75
C TYR A 254 14.99 -12.13 7.98
N ALA A 255 14.38 -12.04 9.17
CA ALA A 255 13.57 -10.87 9.52
C ALA A 255 14.40 -9.58 9.51
N SER A 256 15.60 -9.62 10.07
CA SER A 256 16.55 -8.50 10.08
C SER A 256 16.99 -8.13 8.66
N TYR A 257 17.23 -9.13 7.81
CA TYR A 257 17.56 -8.93 6.40
C TYR A 257 16.43 -8.20 5.67
N PHE A 258 15.18 -8.67 5.73
CA PHE A 258 14.08 -8.01 5.04
C PHE A 258 13.75 -6.64 5.62
N GLN A 259 13.96 -6.41 6.91
CA GLN A 259 13.87 -5.07 7.50
C GLN A 259 14.92 -4.12 6.91
N ALA A 260 16.16 -4.59 6.74
CA ALA A 260 17.22 -3.81 6.11
C ALA A 260 16.92 -3.54 4.62
N VAL A 261 16.42 -4.53 3.86
CA VAL A 261 15.95 -4.37 2.47
C VAL A 261 14.85 -3.31 2.39
N THR A 262 13.84 -3.40 3.26
CA THR A 262 12.75 -2.41 3.33
C THR A 262 13.29 -1.01 3.58
N SER A 263 14.21 -0.85 4.52
CA SER A 263 14.84 0.44 4.84
C SER A 263 15.65 0.99 3.66
N ALA A 264 16.43 0.14 2.99
CA ALA A 264 17.22 0.51 1.83
C ALA A 264 16.32 0.96 0.66
N LEU A 265 15.26 0.20 0.36
CA LEU A 265 14.30 0.56 -0.68
C LEU A 265 13.53 1.85 -0.35
N ASN A 266 13.15 2.07 0.90
CA ASN A 266 12.46 3.29 1.33
C ASN A 266 13.35 4.54 1.23
N SER A 267 14.67 4.37 1.34
CA SER A 267 15.66 5.44 1.26
C SER A 267 16.26 5.61 -0.15
N ALA A 268 15.91 4.72 -1.08
CA ALA A 268 16.45 4.77 -2.45
C ALA A 268 15.94 6.00 -3.20
N ASP A 269 16.80 6.54 -4.08
CA ASP A 269 16.43 7.62 -4.98
C ASP A 269 15.26 7.16 -5.89
N PRO A 270 14.28 8.01 -6.20
CA PRO A 270 13.18 7.66 -7.11
C PRO A 270 13.64 7.11 -8.47
N THR A 271 14.80 7.53 -8.95
CA THR A 271 15.40 7.03 -10.21
C THR A 271 15.94 5.60 -10.12
N ALA A 272 16.02 5.05 -8.92
CA ALA A 272 16.45 3.67 -8.70
C ALA A 272 15.42 2.64 -9.19
N PHE A 273 14.16 3.04 -9.36
CA PHE A 273 13.05 2.13 -9.69
C PHE A 273 12.80 2.06 -11.19
N SER A 274 12.55 0.83 -11.69
CA SER A 274 12.22 0.57 -13.10
C SER A 274 11.11 -0.48 -13.22
N PRO A 275 9.96 -0.15 -13.84
CA PRO A 275 9.53 1.21 -14.25
C PRO A 275 9.50 2.20 -13.08
N SER A 276 9.50 3.52 -13.35
CA SER A 276 9.42 4.48 -12.26
C SER A 276 8.11 4.34 -11.48
N LEU A 277 8.18 4.54 -10.16
CA LEU A 277 6.99 4.50 -9.31
C LEU A 277 5.93 5.55 -9.72
N GLU A 278 6.37 6.70 -10.26
CA GLU A 278 5.48 7.74 -10.76
C GLU A 278 4.65 7.28 -11.96
N LEU A 279 5.24 6.53 -12.90
CA LEU A 279 4.49 5.96 -14.03
C LEU A 279 3.46 4.93 -13.56
N LEU A 280 3.85 4.08 -12.61
CA LEU A 280 2.95 3.07 -12.04
C LEU A 280 1.83 3.71 -11.22
N ASP A 281 2.16 4.73 -10.42
CA ASP A 281 1.17 5.49 -9.67
C ASP A 281 0.19 6.20 -10.62
N ALA A 282 0.68 6.83 -11.71
CA ALA A 282 -0.16 7.50 -12.70
C ALA A 282 -1.11 6.54 -13.44
N LEU A 283 -0.69 5.30 -13.70
CA LEU A 283 -1.58 4.25 -14.22
C LEU A 283 -2.75 4.03 -13.25
N ILE A 284 -2.45 3.83 -11.96
CA ILE A 284 -3.48 3.58 -10.93
C ILE A 284 -4.40 4.79 -10.74
N GLU A 285 -3.84 6.00 -10.66
CA GLU A 285 -4.60 7.25 -10.51
C GLU A 285 -5.58 7.49 -11.66
N SER A 286 -5.28 6.95 -12.85
CA SER A 286 -6.13 7.07 -14.03
C SER A 286 -7.31 6.09 -14.06
N ILE A 287 -7.37 5.12 -13.16
CA ILE A 287 -8.45 4.12 -13.13
C ILE A 287 -9.78 4.80 -12.86
N THR A 288 -10.76 4.41 -13.64
CA THR A 288 -12.17 4.78 -13.48
C THR A 288 -13.02 3.53 -13.47
N VAL A 289 -13.94 3.42 -12.53
CA VAL A 289 -14.94 2.36 -12.48
C VAL A 289 -16.32 3.02 -12.43
N SER A 290 -17.04 2.95 -13.53
CA SER A 290 -18.39 3.50 -13.61
C SER A 290 -19.38 2.55 -12.95
N THR A 291 -20.38 3.10 -12.28
CA THR A 291 -21.54 2.33 -11.82
C THR A 291 -22.36 1.93 -13.04
N PRO A 292 -22.74 0.66 -13.21
CA PRO A 292 -23.65 0.26 -14.27
C PRO A 292 -25.01 0.92 -14.14
#